data_4e8a6d854f20f9f3921cf885c7bc0ab3
#
_entry.id   4e8a6d854f20f9f3921cf885c7bc0ab3
#
_cell.length_a   1.000
_cell.length_b   1.000
_cell.length_c   1.000
_cell.angle_alpha   90.00
_cell.angle_beta   90.00
_cell.angle_gamma   90.00
#
_symmetry.space_group_name_H-M   'P 1'
#
loop_
_entity.id
_entity.type
_entity.pdbx_description
1 polymer ?
#
loop_
_entity_poly.entity_id
_entity_poly.type
_entity_poly.pdbx_seq_one_letter_code
_entity_poly.pdbx_strand_id
1 'polypeptide(L)'
;MLRYILPTLCVFITWYLVGLFSGTSDYLSTWGFLLPTTWSALFIYFRSKGFIYHAALGYSIYLLMFLADELCFREAVLPRYGEGFLSFQFSYLLTSILCILSLNLTAALQGRIKSSYILIINSLIILLSIITPVSYITYSLELDAEITRDVVFAIMASNQQESLEFALIYLSPKSLLSGAILVSVLIGLLRLQMKEGSSRQIRPKLIIVQIAVLITLLSLQLRHFRLYGFIFSSVRMYYAEAGRFFETQRRYAQNASLIHSSKKEQGETCIVIIGESLTPAHMGLYGYHRDTTPLLQKHTEEDDLLIFTNAFASHTHTVESLCLALTEANLQNQLKFFDSPSLLHVLNHAGIKTTWLSNQWLRDDFANSISTIVMHADELTLLSNDQTNTTDKRGYDGVVIEPTIAQINQEGDENQVIFIHLRGSHWDYKDRYPEALNRFTETNDIAGLDQWNLLSDDVRNKVNHYDNSIAYNDFVISSIINALSESGGVSSLIYFSDHGEDVYGDLGHNSSQATFPMVEIPLIIWFSTDYKERYPAKVNTLAAHTDKLFCNDSIYNTVIGMLALETDRFDPKYDLSAPSYHLKKDDAYTLYGRKKYTTLLKEFKD
;
A
#
# COMPACT_ATOMS: atom_id res chain seq x y z
N MET A 1 -30.44 18.59 42.49
CA MET A 1 -30.38 17.11 42.26
C MET A 1 -30.37 16.77 40.76
N LEU A 2 -31.39 17.14 39.98
CA LEU A 2 -31.45 16.87 38.54
C LEU A 2 -30.19 17.33 37.75
N ARG A 3 -29.58 18.44 38.09
CA ARG A 3 -28.40 19.00 37.42
C ARG A 3 -27.11 18.15 37.55
N TYR A 4 -27.04 17.21 38.48
CA TYR A 4 -25.92 16.27 38.65
C TYR A 4 -26.25 14.87 38.09
N ILE A 5 -27.52 14.53 38.07
CA ILE A 5 -27.99 13.25 37.58
C ILE A 5 -27.93 13.18 36.04
N LEU A 6 -28.28 14.28 35.36
CA LEU A 6 -28.36 14.31 33.90
C LEU A 6 -27.02 13.99 33.19
N PRO A 7 -25.87 14.61 33.54
CA PRO A 7 -24.59 14.26 32.93
C PRO A 7 -24.19 12.80 33.22
N THR A 8 -24.41 12.33 34.45
CA THR A 8 -24.14 10.95 34.84
C THR A 8 -24.98 9.97 34.03
N LEU A 9 -26.28 10.25 33.88
CA LEU A 9 -27.19 9.45 33.08
C LEU A 9 -26.77 9.42 31.59
N CYS A 10 -26.39 10.56 31.03
CA CYS A 10 -25.88 10.63 29.66
C CYS A 10 -24.62 9.77 29.46
N VAL A 11 -23.67 9.79 30.40
CA VAL A 11 -22.47 8.95 30.34
C VAL A 11 -22.82 7.46 30.37
N PHE A 12 -23.74 7.04 31.25
CA PHE A 12 -24.16 5.63 31.33
C PHE A 12 -24.98 5.20 30.10
N ILE A 13 -25.85 6.06 29.56
CA ILE A 13 -26.64 5.77 28.36
C ILE A 13 -25.71 5.63 27.14
N THR A 14 -24.79 6.56 26.92
CA THR A 14 -23.84 6.48 25.80
C THR A 14 -22.95 5.26 25.92
N TRP A 15 -22.48 4.93 27.11
CA TRP A 15 -21.70 3.73 27.36
C TRP A 15 -22.48 2.45 27.07
N TYR A 16 -23.73 2.38 27.50
CA TYR A 16 -24.60 1.23 27.25
C TYR A 16 -24.93 1.07 25.76
N LEU A 17 -25.19 2.18 25.05
CA LEU A 17 -25.42 2.17 23.60
C LEU A 17 -24.18 1.68 22.84
N VAL A 18 -23.00 2.14 23.22
CA VAL A 18 -21.74 1.67 22.62
C VAL A 18 -21.54 0.18 22.87
N GLY A 19 -21.83 -0.32 24.08
CA GLY A 19 -21.78 -1.75 24.40
C GLY A 19 -22.76 -2.60 23.58
N LEU A 20 -23.94 -2.07 23.28
CA LEU A 20 -24.91 -2.73 22.38
C LEU A 20 -24.44 -2.78 20.94
N PHE A 21 -23.82 -1.70 20.44
CA PHE A 21 -23.28 -1.65 19.08
C PHE A 21 -22.04 -2.53 18.88
N SER A 22 -21.21 -2.70 19.92
CA SER A 22 -20.01 -3.54 19.85
C SER A 22 -20.31 -5.06 19.91
N GLY A 23 -21.52 -5.45 20.33
CA GLY A 23 -21.95 -6.85 20.37
C GLY A 23 -21.22 -7.72 21.41
N THR A 24 -20.44 -7.11 22.33
CA THR A 24 -19.63 -7.83 23.31
C THR A 24 -20.26 -7.78 24.71
N SER A 25 -20.43 -8.94 25.35
CA SER A 25 -20.94 -9.07 26.73
C SER A 25 -20.00 -8.51 27.80
N ASP A 26 -18.74 -8.27 27.46
CA ASP A 26 -17.68 -7.85 28.39
C ASP A 26 -17.83 -6.40 28.89
N TYR A 27 -18.60 -5.57 28.19
CA TYR A 27 -18.96 -4.21 28.66
C TYR A 27 -19.86 -4.21 29.89
N LEU A 28 -20.50 -5.33 30.19
CA LEU A 28 -21.30 -5.53 31.43
C LEU A 28 -20.44 -6.08 32.57
N SER A 29 -19.17 -6.33 32.36
CA SER A 29 -18.23 -6.77 33.40
C SER A 29 -17.92 -5.64 34.42
N THR A 30 -17.30 -6.01 35.54
CA THR A 30 -16.92 -5.09 36.64
C THR A 30 -16.12 -3.87 36.15
N TRP A 31 -15.35 -4.02 35.08
CA TRP A 31 -14.57 -2.95 34.44
C TRP A 31 -15.41 -2.01 33.58
N GLY A 32 -16.48 -2.50 32.96
CA GLY A 32 -17.45 -1.69 32.21
C GLY A 32 -18.15 -0.64 33.05
N PHE A 33 -18.23 -0.83 34.37
CA PHE A 33 -18.77 0.18 35.29
C PHE A 33 -17.74 1.20 35.81
N LEU A 34 -16.47 0.85 35.82
CA LEU A 34 -15.41 1.73 36.35
C LEU A 34 -15.22 2.97 35.49
N LEU A 35 -15.24 2.85 34.17
CA LEU A 35 -15.03 3.97 33.25
C LEU A 35 -16.18 5.00 33.26
N PRO A 36 -17.45 4.61 33.08
CA PRO A 36 -18.55 5.56 33.22
C PRO A 36 -18.64 6.18 34.62
N THR A 37 -18.28 5.44 35.67
CA THR A 37 -18.20 5.97 37.02
C THR A 37 -17.11 7.01 37.17
N THR A 38 -15.93 6.77 36.60
CA THR A 38 -14.80 7.71 36.56
C THR A 38 -15.18 9.00 35.82
N TRP A 39 -15.78 8.87 34.63
CA TRP A 39 -16.26 10.03 33.88
C TRP A 39 -17.36 10.80 34.60
N SER A 40 -18.28 10.11 35.27
CA SER A 40 -19.32 10.76 36.07
C SER A 40 -18.71 11.56 37.23
N ALA A 41 -17.69 11.01 37.90
CA ALA A 41 -16.96 11.72 38.94
C ALA A 41 -16.21 12.94 38.39
N LEU A 42 -15.57 12.82 37.23
CA LEU A 42 -14.93 13.95 36.53
C LEU A 42 -15.93 15.04 36.16
N PHE A 43 -17.09 14.70 35.63
CA PHE A 43 -18.15 15.67 35.33
C PHE A 43 -18.62 16.42 36.57
N ILE A 44 -18.85 15.70 37.68
CA ILE A 44 -19.26 16.32 38.95
C ILE A 44 -18.16 17.27 39.45
N TYR A 45 -16.90 16.80 39.44
CA TYR A 45 -15.74 17.61 39.86
C TYR A 45 -15.59 18.89 39.02
N PHE A 46 -15.50 18.74 37.69
CA PHE A 46 -15.31 19.90 36.81
C PHE A 46 -16.48 20.86 36.83
N ARG A 47 -17.72 20.34 36.98
CA ARG A 47 -18.88 21.21 37.17
C ARG A 47 -18.80 22.02 38.46
N SER A 48 -18.38 21.41 39.57
CA SER A 48 -18.21 22.12 40.83
C SER A 48 -17.15 23.23 40.74
N LYS A 49 -16.27 23.15 39.75
CA LYS A 49 -15.21 24.15 39.45
C LYS A 49 -15.57 25.09 38.31
N GLY A 50 -16.74 24.99 37.69
CA GLY A 50 -17.19 25.85 36.58
C GLY A 50 -16.54 25.48 35.22
N PHE A 51 -16.08 24.24 35.03
CA PHE A 51 -15.41 23.78 33.82
C PHE A 51 -16.11 22.59 33.15
N ILE A 52 -17.44 22.57 33.15
CA ILE A 52 -18.23 21.45 32.66
C ILE A 52 -17.99 21.18 31.15
N TYR A 53 -17.77 22.22 30.33
CA TYR A 53 -17.54 22.06 28.89
C TYR A 53 -16.16 21.45 28.57
N HIS A 54 -15.17 21.64 29.43
CA HIS A 54 -13.88 20.95 29.30
C HIS A 54 -14.04 19.45 29.52
N ALA A 55 -14.84 19.06 30.50
CA ALA A 55 -15.16 17.65 30.76
C ALA A 55 -15.97 17.05 29.60
N ALA A 56 -16.95 17.79 29.07
CA ALA A 56 -17.77 17.34 27.93
C ALA A 56 -16.89 17.14 26.66
N LEU A 57 -15.99 18.06 26.38
CA LEU A 57 -15.08 17.95 25.25
C LEU A 57 -14.11 16.78 25.41
N GLY A 58 -13.51 16.59 26.60
CA GLY A 58 -12.65 15.46 26.88
C GLY A 58 -13.37 14.13 26.73
N TYR A 59 -14.62 14.04 27.19
CA TYR A 59 -15.44 12.84 27.02
C TYR A 59 -15.78 12.57 25.55
N SER A 60 -16.08 13.60 24.77
CA SER A 60 -16.32 13.46 23.33
C SER A 60 -15.08 12.91 22.59
N ILE A 61 -13.89 13.40 22.95
CA ILE A 61 -12.61 12.87 22.41
C ILE A 61 -12.41 11.40 22.81
N TYR A 62 -12.70 11.07 24.07
CA TYR A 62 -12.63 9.68 24.55
C TYR A 62 -13.54 8.76 23.75
N LEU A 63 -14.81 9.13 23.56
CA LEU A 63 -15.77 8.34 22.78
C LEU A 63 -15.34 8.20 21.31
N LEU A 64 -14.79 9.26 20.74
CA LEU A 64 -14.31 9.24 19.37
C LEU A 64 -13.13 8.26 19.19
N MET A 65 -12.18 8.27 20.13
CA MET A 65 -11.06 7.32 20.13
C MET A 65 -11.52 5.88 20.32
N PHE A 66 -12.49 5.69 21.22
CA PHE A 66 -13.07 4.40 21.47
C PHE A 66 -13.78 3.86 20.22
N LEU A 67 -14.59 4.70 19.55
CA LEU A 67 -15.28 4.33 18.32
C LEU A 67 -14.28 3.99 17.19
N ALA A 68 -13.21 4.76 17.06
CA ALA A 68 -12.16 4.49 16.09
C ALA A 68 -11.48 3.13 16.33
N ASP A 69 -11.22 2.78 17.59
CA ASP A 69 -10.63 1.48 17.95
C ASP A 69 -11.58 0.32 17.65
N GLU A 70 -12.86 0.45 17.99
CA GLU A 70 -13.88 -0.58 17.73
C GLU A 70 -14.11 -0.83 16.23
N LEU A 71 -14.13 0.23 15.41
CA LEU A 71 -14.34 0.10 13.98
C LEU A 71 -13.10 -0.43 13.23
N CYS A 72 -11.90 0.02 13.62
CA CYS A 72 -10.68 -0.25 12.86
C CYS A 72 -9.90 -1.48 13.31
N PHE A 73 -10.20 -2.04 14.49
CA PHE A 73 -9.43 -3.16 15.05
C PHE A 73 -10.34 -4.28 15.57
N ARG A 74 -11.54 -4.38 15.05
CA ARG A 74 -12.57 -5.32 15.53
C ARG A 74 -12.09 -6.77 15.52
N GLU A 75 -11.48 -7.21 14.43
CA GLU A 75 -10.98 -8.58 14.30
C GLU A 75 -9.67 -8.81 15.08
N ALA A 76 -8.81 -7.79 15.16
CA ALA A 76 -7.57 -7.87 15.91
C ALA A 76 -7.77 -7.81 17.43
N VAL A 77 -8.90 -7.27 17.89
CA VAL A 77 -9.21 -7.00 19.31
C VAL A 77 -9.87 -8.21 19.97
N LEU A 78 -10.73 -8.93 19.27
CA LEU A 78 -11.46 -10.08 19.82
C LEU A 78 -10.57 -11.16 20.49
N PRO A 79 -9.40 -11.56 19.97
CA PRO A 79 -8.50 -12.48 20.65
C PRO A 79 -7.69 -11.86 21.81
N ARG A 80 -7.66 -10.52 21.93
CA ARG A 80 -6.79 -9.77 22.86
C ARG A 80 -7.50 -9.17 24.08
N TYR A 81 -8.79 -9.40 24.23
CA TYR A 81 -9.59 -8.86 25.36
C TYR A 81 -9.11 -9.29 26.75
N GLY A 82 -8.25 -10.32 26.87
CA GLY A 82 -7.76 -10.79 28.17
C GLY A 82 -6.72 -9.87 28.84
N GLU A 83 -5.77 -9.31 28.08
CA GLU A 83 -4.62 -8.59 28.70
C GLU A 83 -4.45 -7.13 28.22
N GLY A 84 -5.00 -6.76 27.09
CA GLY A 84 -4.80 -5.44 26.44
C GLY A 84 -5.88 -4.39 26.66
N PHE A 85 -7.12 -4.81 26.94
CA PHE A 85 -8.29 -3.92 27.03
C PHE A 85 -8.11 -2.76 28.01
N LEU A 86 -7.63 -3.03 29.21
CA LEU A 86 -7.40 -1.99 30.24
C LEU A 86 -6.33 -0.98 29.83
N SER A 87 -5.29 -1.41 29.12
CA SER A 87 -4.22 -0.52 28.68
C SER A 87 -4.70 0.45 27.61
N PHE A 88 -5.61 0.01 26.72
CA PHE A 88 -6.19 0.83 25.67
C PHE A 88 -7.17 1.87 26.22
N GLN A 89 -8.08 1.44 27.07
CA GLN A 89 -9.05 2.33 27.72
C GLN A 89 -8.33 3.38 28.59
N PHE A 90 -7.27 2.99 29.26
CA PHE A 90 -6.42 3.91 30.01
C PHE A 90 -5.75 4.94 29.11
N SER A 91 -5.28 4.53 27.93
CA SER A 91 -4.68 5.43 26.95
C SER A 91 -5.67 6.48 26.44
N TYR A 92 -6.91 6.10 26.13
CA TYR A 92 -7.97 7.05 25.69
C TYR A 92 -8.39 8.00 26.78
N LEU A 93 -8.55 7.49 27.99
CA LEU A 93 -8.82 8.30 29.18
C LEU A 93 -7.69 9.32 29.41
N LEU A 94 -6.44 8.89 29.28
CA LEU A 94 -5.25 9.71 29.46
C LEU A 94 -5.19 10.86 28.44
N THR A 95 -5.48 10.58 27.15
CA THR A 95 -5.54 11.59 26.10
C THR A 95 -6.61 12.62 26.40
N SER A 96 -7.76 12.18 26.82
CA SER A 96 -8.89 13.04 27.17
C SER A 96 -8.56 13.94 28.35
N ILE A 97 -7.90 13.39 29.39
CA ILE A 97 -7.41 14.16 30.55
C ILE A 97 -6.35 15.18 30.12
N LEU A 98 -5.42 14.79 29.23
CA LEU A 98 -4.41 15.71 28.68
C LEU A 98 -5.06 16.88 27.95
N CYS A 99 -6.06 16.61 27.12
CA CYS A 99 -6.81 17.65 26.43
C CYS A 99 -7.49 18.60 27.44
N ILE A 100 -8.18 18.04 28.43
CA ILE A 100 -8.83 18.84 29.49
C ILE A 100 -7.82 19.70 30.25
N LEU A 101 -6.68 19.14 30.65
CA LEU A 101 -5.63 19.88 31.38
C LEU A 101 -5.01 20.98 30.52
N SER A 102 -4.76 20.72 29.23
CA SER A 102 -4.23 21.70 28.29
C SER A 102 -5.20 22.86 28.11
N LEU A 103 -6.49 22.58 27.96
CA LEU A 103 -7.53 23.60 27.85
C LEU A 103 -7.70 24.41 29.16
N ASN A 104 -7.58 23.77 30.32
CA ASN A 104 -7.59 24.44 31.61
C ASN A 104 -6.36 25.35 31.77
N LEU A 105 -5.20 24.92 31.30
CA LEU A 105 -3.98 25.74 31.33
C LEU A 105 -4.11 26.99 30.46
N THR A 106 -4.64 26.84 29.23
CA THR A 106 -4.89 27.97 28.34
C THR A 106 -5.92 28.95 28.91
N ALA A 107 -6.98 28.44 29.55
CA ALA A 107 -7.96 29.26 30.27
C ALA A 107 -7.32 30.03 31.43
N ALA A 108 -6.36 29.43 32.15
CA ALA A 108 -5.61 30.09 33.23
C ALA A 108 -4.68 31.21 32.74
N LEU A 109 -4.26 31.16 31.50
CA LEU A 109 -3.42 32.14 30.83
C LEU A 109 -4.26 33.28 30.19
N GLN A 110 -5.58 33.16 30.22
CA GLN A 110 -6.48 34.18 29.70
C GLN A 110 -6.29 35.49 30.48
N GLY A 111 -6.10 36.59 29.76
CA GLY A 111 -5.73 37.91 30.35
C GLY A 111 -4.22 38.18 30.43
N ARG A 112 -3.36 37.16 30.31
CA ARG A 112 -1.89 37.30 30.18
C ARG A 112 -1.42 37.18 28.73
N ILE A 113 -2.18 36.47 27.90
CA ILE A 113 -1.91 36.23 26.47
C ILE A 113 -3.10 36.74 25.68
N LYS A 114 -2.87 37.29 24.47
CA LYS A 114 -3.96 37.73 23.57
C LYS A 114 -4.93 36.56 23.29
N SER A 115 -6.22 36.82 23.35
CA SER A 115 -7.28 35.84 23.16
C SER A 115 -7.16 35.07 21.83
N SER A 116 -6.61 35.70 20.78
CA SER A 116 -6.35 35.05 19.50
C SER A 116 -5.33 33.90 19.60
N TYR A 117 -4.24 34.06 20.36
CA TYR A 117 -3.25 32.99 20.57
C TYR A 117 -3.84 31.82 21.38
N ILE A 118 -4.67 32.12 22.39
CA ILE A 118 -5.36 31.10 23.18
C ILE A 118 -6.30 30.31 22.29
N LEU A 119 -7.04 30.94 21.40
CA LEU A 119 -7.91 30.29 20.45
C LEU A 119 -7.11 29.35 19.51
N ILE A 120 -6.01 29.84 18.93
CA ILE A 120 -5.13 29.06 18.06
C ILE A 120 -4.59 27.84 18.81
N ILE A 121 -4.04 28.01 20.01
CA ILE A 121 -3.47 26.91 20.80
C ILE A 121 -4.56 25.87 21.12
N ASN A 122 -5.74 26.29 21.56
CA ASN A 122 -6.84 25.38 21.85
C ASN A 122 -7.31 24.64 20.59
N SER A 123 -7.41 25.33 19.46
CA SER A 123 -7.77 24.71 18.17
C SER A 123 -6.74 23.66 17.75
N LEU A 124 -5.45 23.94 17.90
CA LEU A 124 -4.38 22.99 17.62
C LEU A 124 -4.43 21.76 18.55
N ILE A 125 -4.64 21.96 19.86
CA ILE A 125 -4.76 20.85 20.82
C ILE A 125 -5.92 19.94 20.43
N ILE A 126 -7.07 20.51 20.11
CA ILE A 126 -8.26 19.74 19.72
C ILE A 126 -8.02 19.05 18.38
N LEU A 127 -7.52 19.76 17.38
CA LEU A 127 -7.22 19.19 16.07
C LEU A 127 -6.28 17.98 16.19
N LEU A 128 -5.18 18.12 16.93
CA LEU A 128 -4.24 17.03 17.16
C LEU A 128 -4.88 15.86 17.92
N SER A 129 -5.83 16.13 18.80
CA SER A 129 -6.51 15.09 19.57
C SER A 129 -7.57 14.32 18.76
N ILE A 130 -8.09 14.88 17.65
CA ILE A 130 -9.19 14.30 16.89
C ILE A 130 -8.79 13.83 15.49
N ILE A 131 -7.72 14.37 14.89
CA ILE A 131 -7.35 14.09 13.51
C ILE A 131 -7.15 12.59 13.27
N THR A 132 -6.43 11.93 14.17
CA THR A 132 -6.17 10.49 14.05
C THR A 132 -7.44 9.64 14.17
N PRO A 133 -8.25 9.73 15.26
CA PRO A 133 -9.46 8.92 15.35
C PRO A 133 -10.47 9.23 14.24
N VAL A 134 -10.57 10.48 13.78
CA VAL A 134 -11.44 10.82 12.64
C VAL A 134 -10.95 10.16 11.36
N SER A 135 -9.64 10.18 11.09
CA SER A 135 -9.07 9.52 9.91
C SER A 135 -9.34 8.02 9.93
N TYR A 136 -9.17 7.35 11.09
CA TYR A 136 -9.48 5.93 11.24
C TYR A 136 -10.95 5.63 11.00
N ILE A 137 -11.87 6.41 11.61
CA ILE A 137 -13.30 6.22 11.44
C ILE A 137 -13.69 6.43 9.96
N THR A 138 -13.20 7.51 9.34
CA THR A 138 -13.50 7.80 7.94
C THR A 138 -13.00 6.67 7.04
N TYR A 139 -11.77 6.23 7.22
CA TYR A 139 -11.18 5.13 6.45
C TYR A 139 -12.01 3.85 6.60
N SER A 140 -12.35 3.47 7.83
CA SER A 140 -13.13 2.26 8.09
C SER A 140 -14.56 2.34 7.54
N LEU A 141 -15.21 3.49 7.63
CA LEU A 141 -16.59 3.67 7.13
C LEU A 141 -16.68 3.74 5.60
N GLU A 142 -15.67 4.28 4.94
CA GLU A 142 -15.65 4.39 3.47
C GLU A 142 -15.17 3.11 2.81
N LEU A 143 -14.20 2.42 3.38
CA LEU A 143 -13.55 1.27 2.77
C LEU A 143 -13.91 -0.06 3.45
N ASP A 144 -14.70 -0.03 4.53
CA ASP A 144 -14.97 -1.21 5.40
C ASP A 144 -13.69 -1.99 5.76
N ALA A 145 -12.59 -1.25 5.97
CA ALA A 145 -11.24 -1.79 6.04
C ALA A 145 -10.47 -1.25 7.26
N GLU A 146 -9.48 -2.00 7.73
CA GLU A 146 -8.57 -1.58 8.81
C GLU A 146 -7.36 -0.83 8.27
N ILE A 147 -6.87 0.19 9.00
CA ILE A 147 -5.59 0.81 8.71
C ILE A 147 -4.48 -0.11 9.23
N THR A 148 -3.90 -0.91 8.34
CA THR A 148 -2.76 -1.77 8.63
C THR A 148 -1.43 -1.02 8.49
N ARG A 149 -0.31 -1.66 8.87
CA ARG A 149 1.02 -1.11 8.64
C ARG A 149 1.31 -0.91 7.17
N ASP A 150 0.86 -1.83 6.32
CA ASP A 150 1.07 -1.75 4.88
C ASP A 150 0.32 -0.57 4.27
N VAL A 151 -0.90 -0.27 4.77
CA VAL A 151 -1.63 0.95 4.38
C VAL A 151 -0.84 2.20 4.74
N VAL A 152 -0.23 2.26 5.94
CA VAL A 152 0.64 3.40 6.30
C VAL A 152 1.88 3.45 5.40
N PHE A 153 2.47 2.31 5.06
CA PHE A 153 3.63 2.23 4.15
C PHE A 153 3.24 2.68 2.74
N ALA A 154 2.10 2.23 2.22
CA ALA A 154 1.58 2.67 0.93
C ALA A 154 1.36 4.20 0.89
N ILE A 155 0.75 4.78 1.93
CA ILE A 155 0.61 6.24 2.05
C ILE A 155 1.98 6.95 2.06
N MET A 156 2.98 6.40 2.76
CA MET A 156 4.32 6.99 2.80
C MET A 156 5.07 6.84 1.47
N ALA A 157 4.78 5.79 0.71
CA ALA A 157 5.36 5.52 -0.60
C ALA A 157 4.67 6.31 -1.73
N SER A 158 3.39 6.70 -1.56
CA SER A 158 2.60 7.41 -2.57
C SER A 158 3.17 8.78 -2.88
N ASN A 159 3.03 9.20 -4.13
CA ASN A 159 3.35 10.55 -4.57
C ASN A 159 2.15 11.51 -4.38
N GLN A 160 2.36 12.80 -4.64
CA GLN A 160 1.33 13.82 -4.45
C GLN A 160 0.12 13.62 -5.37
N GLN A 161 0.33 13.14 -6.59
CA GLN A 161 -0.74 12.92 -7.57
C GLN A 161 -1.61 11.73 -7.15
N GLU A 162 -1.01 10.59 -6.82
CA GLU A 162 -1.72 9.41 -6.29
C GLU A 162 -2.51 9.74 -5.02
N SER A 163 -1.90 10.51 -4.10
CA SER A 163 -2.57 10.95 -2.88
C SER A 163 -3.80 11.83 -3.17
N LEU A 164 -3.73 12.68 -4.21
CA LEU A 164 -4.85 13.51 -4.65
C LEU A 164 -5.92 12.67 -5.34
N GLU A 165 -5.54 11.76 -6.25
CA GLU A 165 -6.45 10.83 -6.92
C GLU A 165 -7.22 9.99 -5.88
N PHE A 166 -6.51 9.40 -4.90
CA PHE A 166 -7.11 8.69 -3.78
C PHE A 166 -8.11 9.55 -3.00
N ALA A 167 -7.71 10.78 -2.65
CA ALA A 167 -8.58 11.69 -1.90
C ALA A 167 -9.85 12.06 -2.67
N LEU A 168 -9.76 12.29 -3.98
CA LEU A 168 -10.91 12.64 -4.84
C LEU A 168 -11.92 11.50 -4.97
N ILE A 169 -11.46 10.26 -4.91
CA ILE A 169 -12.30 9.07 -5.08
C ILE A 169 -12.97 8.66 -3.77
N TYR A 170 -12.19 8.61 -2.68
CA TYR A 170 -12.66 8.07 -1.41
C TYR A 170 -13.23 9.12 -0.43
N LEU A 171 -13.03 10.43 -0.67
CA LEU A 171 -13.70 11.47 0.09
C LEU A 171 -15.14 11.68 -0.42
N SER A 172 -16.03 10.80 -0.01
CA SER A 172 -17.45 10.92 -0.37
C SER A 172 -18.08 12.20 0.21
N PRO A 173 -19.16 12.74 -0.40
CA PRO A 173 -19.93 13.83 0.19
C PRO A 173 -20.43 13.53 1.60
N LYS A 174 -20.67 12.25 1.94
CA LYS A 174 -21.09 11.82 3.29
C LYS A 174 -19.96 12.00 4.29
N SER A 175 -18.74 11.60 3.95
CA SER A 175 -17.54 11.78 4.79
C SER A 175 -17.23 13.24 5.02
N LEU A 176 -17.29 14.05 3.97
CA LEU A 176 -17.09 15.51 4.07
C LEU A 176 -18.15 16.16 4.96
N LEU A 177 -19.42 15.77 4.84
CA LEU A 177 -20.50 16.28 5.67
C LEU A 177 -20.32 15.83 7.13
N SER A 178 -19.98 14.58 7.38
CA SER A 178 -19.71 14.03 8.71
C SER A 178 -18.54 14.77 9.39
N GLY A 179 -17.45 14.97 8.64
CA GLY A 179 -16.31 15.77 9.09
C GLY A 179 -16.69 17.22 9.42
N ALA A 180 -17.49 17.87 8.55
CA ALA A 180 -17.95 19.23 8.76
C ALA A 180 -18.86 19.36 9.99
N ILE A 181 -19.76 18.41 10.22
CA ILE A 181 -20.61 18.34 11.42
C ILE A 181 -19.73 18.21 12.66
N LEU A 182 -18.78 17.28 12.67
CA LEU A 182 -17.87 17.06 13.79
C LEU A 182 -17.06 18.32 14.11
N VAL A 183 -16.45 18.94 13.10
CA VAL A 183 -15.70 20.20 13.24
C VAL A 183 -16.60 21.31 13.79
N SER A 184 -17.84 21.42 13.31
CA SER A 184 -18.81 22.43 13.79
C SER A 184 -19.18 22.23 15.26
N VAL A 185 -19.39 20.97 15.67
CA VAL A 185 -19.65 20.62 17.09
C VAL A 185 -18.45 21.01 17.96
N LEU A 186 -17.23 20.68 17.51
CA LEU A 186 -16.00 21.02 18.25
C LEU A 186 -15.76 22.52 18.35
N ILE A 187 -16.00 23.27 17.27
CA ILE A 187 -15.95 24.74 17.30
C ILE A 187 -17.01 25.30 18.27
N GLY A 188 -18.22 24.72 18.27
CA GLY A 188 -19.28 25.10 19.22
C GLY A 188 -18.86 24.89 20.68
N LEU A 189 -18.30 23.70 20.98
CA LEU A 189 -17.78 23.36 22.31
C LEU A 189 -16.62 24.30 22.73
N LEU A 190 -15.70 24.60 21.81
CA LEU A 190 -14.61 25.57 22.03
C LEU A 190 -15.14 26.96 22.39
N ARG A 191 -16.13 27.46 21.63
CA ARG A 191 -16.75 28.79 21.92
C ARG A 191 -17.44 28.83 23.28
N LEU A 192 -18.13 27.72 23.65
CA LEU A 192 -18.77 27.62 24.97
C LEU A 192 -17.72 27.57 26.07
N GLN A 193 -16.63 26.84 25.90
CA GLN A 193 -15.50 26.77 26.81
C GLN A 193 -14.85 28.15 27.05
N MET A 194 -14.65 28.94 25.99
CA MET A 194 -14.07 30.28 26.11
C MET A 194 -14.93 31.24 26.93
N LYS A 195 -16.25 31.08 26.95
CA LYS A 195 -17.16 31.86 27.79
C LYS A 195 -17.04 31.49 29.27
N GLU A 196 -16.73 30.24 29.62
CA GLU A 196 -16.58 29.82 31.02
C GLU A 196 -15.26 30.27 31.65
N GLY A 197 -14.16 30.36 30.87
CA GLY A 197 -12.80 30.65 31.38
C GLY A 197 -12.56 32.08 31.89
N SER A 198 -13.50 32.98 31.73
CA SER A 198 -13.30 34.44 31.88
C SER A 198 -13.10 34.96 33.32
N SER A 199 -13.27 34.17 34.39
CA SER A 199 -13.43 34.74 35.73
C SER A 199 -12.50 34.23 36.85
N ARG A 200 -11.55 33.33 36.61
CA ARG A 200 -10.74 32.76 37.71
C ARG A 200 -9.23 32.84 37.49
N GLN A 201 -8.54 33.60 38.36
CA GLN A 201 -7.08 33.55 38.46
C GLN A 201 -6.62 32.23 39.13
N ILE A 202 -5.91 31.38 38.39
CA ILE A 202 -5.25 30.20 38.95
C ILE A 202 -3.93 30.62 39.61
N ARG A 203 -3.63 30.09 40.80
CA ARG A 203 -2.38 30.34 41.51
C ARG A 203 -1.17 29.85 40.67
N PRO A 204 -0.08 30.68 40.54
CA PRO A 204 1.09 30.31 39.71
C PRO A 204 1.67 28.92 39.99
N LYS A 205 1.68 28.49 41.25
CA LYS A 205 2.16 27.15 41.66
C LYS A 205 1.33 26.01 41.04
N LEU A 206 0.01 26.21 40.88
CA LEU A 206 -0.87 25.22 40.23
C LEU A 206 -0.60 25.10 38.72
N ILE A 207 -0.21 26.19 38.05
CA ILE A 207 0.18 26.19 36.64
C ILE A 207 1.43 25.32 36.45
N ILE A 208 2.45 25.45 37.31
CA ILE A 208 3.68 24.64 37.25
C ILE A 208 3.36 23.15 37.44
N VAL A 209 2.51 22.82 38.41
CA VAL A 209 2.07 21.46 38.64
C VAL A 209 1.32 20.90 37.42
N GLN A 210 0.42 21.68 36.82
CA GLN A 210 -0.30 21.26 35.61
C GLN A 210 0.65 21.02 34.44
N ILE A 211 1.65 21.90 34.23
CA ILE A 211 2.67 21.71 33.19
C ILE A 211 3.48 20.43 33.45
N ALA A 212 3.92 20.20 34.69
CA ALA A 212 4.66 19.00 35.04
C ALA A 212 3.84 17.72 34.81
N VAL A 213 2.57 17.71 35.24
CA VAL A 213 1.63 16.62 34.98
C VAL A 213 1.44 16.42 33.47
N LEU A 214 1.27 17.52 32.73
CA LEU A 214 1.09 17.49 31.27
C LEU A 214 2.29 16.84 30.56
N ILE A 215 3.52 17.22 30.94
CA ILE A 215 4.76 16.66 30.40
C ILE A 215 4.87 15.17 30.77
N THR A 216 4.59 14.81 32.01
CA THR A 216 4.63 13.41 32.46
C THR A 216 3.61 12.56 31.72
N LEU A 217 2.37 13.03 31.60
CA LEU A 217 1.31 12.35 30.87
C LEU A 217 1.62 12.25 29.37
N LEU A 218 2.19 13.29 28.77
CA LEU A 218 2.63 13.27 27.37
C LEU A 218 3.73 12.22 27.14
N SER A 219 4.71 12.13 28.05
CA SER A 219 5.78 11.14 27.95
C SER A 219 5.28 9.70 28.13
N LEU A 220 4.31 9.49 29.00
CA LEU A 220 3.63 8.20 29.16
C LEU A 220 2.81 7.84 27.90
N GLN A 221 2.15 8.83 27.32
CA GLN A 221 1.36 8.69 26.10
C GLN A 221 2.19 8.22 24.91
N LEU A 222 3.35 8.82 24.67
CA LEU A 222 4.25 8.44 23.58
C LEU A 222 4.70 6.96 23.65
N ARG A 223 4.60 6.33 24.80
CA ARG A 223 4.94 4.91 24.99
C ARG A 223 3.75 3.94 24.86
N HIS A 224 2.52 4.40 25.06
CA HIS A 224 1.36 3.51 25.23
C HIS A 224 0.21 3.78 24.25
N PHE A 225 0.41 4.60 23.22
CA PHE A 225 -0.64 4.96 22.27
C PHE A 225 -0.90 3.87 21.23
N ARG A 226 -2.11 3.31 21.17
CA ARG A 226 -2.47 2.39 20.09
C ARG A 226 -2.68 3.14 18.78
N LEU A 227 -3.60 4.09 18.72
CA LEU A 227 -3.90 4.82 17.48
C LEU A 227 -2.73 5.69 16.99
N TYR A 228 -2.23 6.58 17.81
CA TYR A 228 -1.11 7.47 17.44
C TYR A 228 0.23 6.75 17.41
N GLY A 229 0.48 5.88 18.40
CA GLY A 229 1.70 5.10 18.50
C GLY A 229 1.83 4.12 17.35
N PHE A 230 0.71 3.57 16.86
CA PHE A 230 0.71 2.68 15.71
C PHE A 230 1.16 3.42 14.44
N ILE A 231 0.53 4.59 14.11
CA ILE A 231 0.95 5.39 12.95
C ILE A 231 2.41 5.83 13.11
N PHE A 232 2.76 6.40 14.27
CA PHE A 232 4.13 6.88 14.51
C PHE A 232 5.17 5.75 14.42
N SER A 233 4.89 4.58 15.00
CA SER A 233 5.77 3.42 14.92
C SER A 233 5.88 2.88 13.50
N SER A 234 4.79 2.88 12.73
CA SER A 234 4.78 2.45 11.34
C SER A 234 5.59 3.41 10.46
N VAL A 235 5.38 4.71 10.59
CA VAL A 235 6.18 5.73 9.87
C VAL A 235 7.66 5.63 10.24
N ARG A 236 8.00 5.50 11.53
CA ARG A 236 9.39 5.31 11.97
C ARG A 236 10.00 4.04 11.39
N MET A 237 9.23 2.95 11.34
CA MET A 237 9.70 1.67 10.79
C MET A 237 9.94 1.79 9.29
N TYR A 238 9.03 2.45 8.55
CA TYR A 238 9.21 2.72 7.13
C TYR A 238 10.54 3.41 6.84
N TYR A 239 10.84 4.53 7.49
CA TYR A 239 12.11 5.23 7.31
C TYR A 239 13.33 4.44 7.81
N ALA A 240 13.19 3.64 8.84
CA ALA A 240 14.28 2.80 9.34
C ALA A 240 14.62 1.67 8.36
N GLU A 241 13.61 1.02 7.75
CA GLU A 241 13.78 -0.02 6.73
C GLU A 241 14.34 0.59 5.44
N ALA A 242 13.78 1.70 4.95
CA ALA A 242 14.27 2.40 3.77
C ALA A 242 15.74 2.87 3.94
N GLY A 243 16.07 3.46 5.08
CA GLY A 243 17.44 3.89 5.38
C GLY A 243 18.42 2.72 5.47
N ARG A 244 18.02 1.59 6.10
CA ARG A 244 18.83 0.37 6.17
C ARG A 244 19.03 -0.23 4.78
N PHE A 245 18.00 -0.25 3.96
CA PHE A 245 18.07 -0.74 2.60
C PHE A 245 19.03 0.11 1.77
N PHE A 246 18.90 1.44 1.82
CA PHE A 246 19.81 2.36 1.15
C PHE A 246 21.27 2.10 1.50
N GLU A 247 21.62 2.00 2.79
CA GLU A 247 22.97 1.71 3.23
C GLU A 247 23.45 0.32 2.78
N THR A 248 22.57 -0.66 2.72
CA THR A 248 22.86 -2.00 2.22
C THR A 248 23.19 -1.98 0.74
N GLN A 249 22.35 -1.34 -0.10
CA GLN A 249 22.60 -1.23 -1.53
C GLN A 249 23.90 -0.45 -1.83
N ARG A 250 24.13 0.66 -1.12
CA ARG A 250 25.37 1.41 -1.20
C ARG A 250 26.61 0.56 -0.88
N ARG A 251 26.53 -0.29 0.14
CA ARG A 251 27.62 -1.20 0.52
C ARG A 251 27.91 -2.21 -0.59
N TYR A 252 26.90 -2.78 -1.24
CA TYR A 252 27.06 -3.69 -2.37
C TYR A 252 27.63 -2.98 -3.59
N ALA A 253 27.20 -1.76 -3.90
CA ALA A 253 27.75 -0.96 -4.99
C ALA A 253 29.24 -0.60 -4.79
N GLN A 254 29.66 -0.35 -3.55
CA GLN A 254 31.03 0.10 -3.25
C GLN A 254 32.02 -1.05 -3.01
N ASN A 255 31.57 -2.29 -2.85
CA ASN A 255 32.45 -3.40 -2.49
C ASN A 255 32.23 -4.63 -3.37
N ALA A 256 33.01 -4.68 -4.45
CA ALA A 256 32.96 -5.76 -5.43
C ALA A 256 33.25 -7.17 -4.86
N SER A 257 33.84 -7.28 -3.66
CA SER A 257 34.12 -8.59 -3.04
C SER A 257 32.90 -9.23 -2.37
N LEU A 258 31.76 -8.52 -2.27
CA LEU A 258 30.54 -9.02 -1.61
C LEU A 258 29.65 -9.85 -2.53
N ILE A 259 29.83 -9.77 -3.84
CA ILE A 259 29.08 -10.52 -4.84
C ILE A 259 30.09 -11.10 -5.85
N HIS A 260 30.09 -12.41 -6.01
CA HIS A 260 30.85 -13.07 -7.07
C HIS A 260 29.85 -13.43 -8.16
N SER A 261 29.93 -12.74 -9.29
CA SER A 261 29.05 -12.93 -10.42
C SER A 261 29.82 -12.82 -11.72
N SER A 262 29.52 -13.71 -12.68
CA SER A 262 30.14 -13.73 -14.00
C SER A 262 29.20 -14.32 -15.04
N LYS A 263 29.38 -13.93 -16.31
CA LYS A 263 28.69 -14.50 -17.46
C LYS A 263 29.71 -14.88 -18.52
N LYS A 264 29.60 -16.11 -19.05
CA LYS A 264 30.53 -16.62 -20.07
C LYS A 264 30.13 -16.20 -21.47
N GLU A 265 28.85 -16.32 -21.78
CA GLU A 265 28.30 -16.00 -23.08
C GLU A 265 28.18 -14.48 -23.25
N GLN A 266 28.30 -14.00 -24.48
CA GLN A 266 28.19 -12.60 -24.83
C GLN A 266 27.09 -12.38 -25.88
N GLY A 267 26.68 -11.10 -26.05
CA GLY A 267 25.73 -10.67 -27.06
C GLY A 267 24.29 -11.08 -26.76
N GLU A 268 23.88 -11.00 -25.50
CA GLU A 268 22.50 -11.31 -25.10
C GLU A 268 21.75 -10.07 -24.63
N THR A 269 20.52 -9.93 -25.11
CA THR A 269 19.55 -8.92 -24.65
C THR A 269 18.42 -9.60 -23.86
N CYS A 270 18.25 -9.22 -22.59
CA CYS A 270 17.08 -9.62 -21.81
C CYS A 270 16.25 -8.38 -21.46
N ILE A 271 14.95 -8.45 -21.67
CA ILE A 271 14.01 -7.40 -21.22
C ILE A 271 13.18 -7.92 -20.07
N VAL A 272 13.09 -7.12 -19.01
CA VAL A 272 12.23 -7.38 -17.86
C VAL A 272 11.18 -6.28 -17.80
N ILE A 273 9.95 -6.58 -18.22
CA ILE A 273 8.83 -5.65 -18.16
C ILE A 273 8.07 -5.89 -16.87
N ILE A 274 7.99 -4.86 -16.05
CA ILE A 274 7.22 -4.81 -14.81
C ILE A 274 5.93 -4.08 -15.11
N GLY A 275 4.82 -4.84 -15.14
CA GLY A 275 3.45 -4.31 -15.23
C GLY A 275 2.95 -3.86 -13.87
N GLU A 276 1.81 -3.21 -13.85
CA GLU A 276 1.20 -2.61 -12.66
C GLU A 276 -0.28 -2.97 -12.58
N SER A 277 -0.74 -3.49 -11.42
CA SER A 277 -2.15 -3.73 -11.08
C SER A 277 -2.91 -4.60 -12.10
N LEU A 278 -2.27 -5.62 -12.71
CA LEU A 278 -2.89 -6.40 -13.77
C LEU A 278 -3.19 -7.84 -13.33
N THR A 279 -4.49 -8.22 -13.47
CA THR A 279 -4.93 -9.59 -13.21
C THR A 279 -5.18 -10.36 -14.51
N PRO A 280 -4.76 -11.64 -14.62
CA PRO A 280 -5.01 -12.48 -15.78
C PRO A 280 -6.50 -12.77 -16.01
N ALA A 281 -7.35 -12.62 -14.98
CA ALA A 281 -8.80 -12.79 -15.08
C ALA A 281 -9.48 -11.87 -16.10
N HIS A 282 -8.83 -10.78 -16.51
CA HIS A 282 -9.29 -9.84 -17.52
C HIS A 282 -8.49 -9.88 -18.84
N MET A 283 -7.61 -10.88 -19.01
CA MET A 283 -6.82 -11.06 -20.24
C MET A 283 -7.38 -12.14 -21.13
N GLY A 284 -7.67 -11.84 -22.40
CA GLY A 284 -8.10 -12.82 -23.42
C GLY A 284 -7.10 -13.97 -23.54
N LEU A 285 -5.80 -13.69 -23.39
CA LEU A 285 -4.70 -14.64 -23.40
C LEU A 285 -4.86 -15.75 -22.32
N TYR A 286 -5.52 -15.47 -21.21
CA TYR A 286 -5.82 -16.40 -20.12
C TYR A 286 -7.26 -16.91 -20.14
N GLY A 287 -8.01 -16.67 -21.24
CA GLY A 287 -9.36 -17.18 -21.42
C GLY A 287 -10.48 -16.23 -20.99
N TYR A 288 -10.19 -14.95 -20.76
CA TYR A 288 -11.22 -13.95 -20.54
C TYR A 288 -12.12 -13.83 -21.78
N HIS A 289 -13.42 -13.59 -21.57
CA HIS A 289 -14.40 -13.57 -22.65
C HIS A 289 -14.26 -12.41 -23.66
N ARG A 290 -13.57 -11.35 -23.28
CA ARG A 290 -13.23 -10.20 -24.15
C ARG A 290 -11.85 -10.37 -24.74
N ASP A 291 -11.72 -9.94 -25.99
CA ASP A 291 -10.45 -9.95 -26.71
C ASP A 291 -9.58 -8.74 -26.30
N THR A 292 -9.07 -8.79 -25.07
CA THR A 292 -8.24 -7.73 -24.46
C THR A 292 -6.77 -7.84 -24.82
N THR A 293 -6.30 -9.01 -25.29
CA THR A 293 -4.89 -9.27 -25.59
C THR A 293 -4.67 -9.97 -26.95
N PRO A 294 -5.23 -9.42 -28.06
CA PRO A 294 -5.17 -10.05 -29.38
C PRO A 294 -3.76 -10.09 -29.99
N LEU A 295 -2.89 -9.15 -29.63
CA LEU A 295 -1.54 -9.10 -30.19
C LEU A 295 -0.62 -10.12 -29.54
N LEU A 296 -0.68 -10.26 -28.21
CA LEU A 296 0.03 -11.33 -27.49
C LEU A 296 -0.46 -12.71 -27.88
N GLN A 297 -1.76 -12.87 -28.19
CA GLN A 297 -2.30 -14.14 -28.67
C GLN A 297 -1.63 -14.61 -29.98
N LYS A 298 -1.24 -13.69 -30.88
CA LYS A 298 -0.54 -14.05 -32.12
C LYS A 298 0.84 -14.63 -31.84
N HIS A 299 1.57 -14.10 -30.86
CA HIS A 299 2.88 -14.64 -30.49
C HIS A 299 2.81 -16.05 -29.89
N THR A 300 1.66 -16.47 -29.33
CA THR A 300 1.48 -17.86 -28.89
C THR A 300 1.32 -18.82 -30.06
N GLU A 301 0.79 -18.37 -31.19
CA GLU A 301 0.63 -19.17 -32.42
C GLU A 301 1.98 -19.43 -33.11
N GLU A 302 3.01 -18.63 -32.81
CA GLU A 302 4.38 -18.74 -33.33
C GLU A 302 5.29 -19.60 -32.45
N ASP A 303 4.77 -20.20 -31.37
CA ASP A 303 5.52 -21.00 -30.37
C ASP A 303 6.68 -20.24 -29.69
N ASP A 304 6.62 -18.91 -29.67
CA ASP A 304 7.66 -18.04 -29.13
C ASP A 304 7.34 -17.52 -27.72
N LEU A 305 6.09 -17.61 -27.30
CA LEU A 305 5.57 -17.07 -26.05
C LEU A 305 5.07 -18.20 -25.13
N LEU A 306 5.60 -18.25 -23.91
CA LEU A 306 5.12 -19.10 -22.83
C LEU A 306 4.22 -18.32 -21.89
N ILE A 307 3.05 -18.89 -21.57
CA ILE A 307 2.06 -18.34 -20.66
C ILE A 307 2.05 -19.18 -19.38
N PHE A 308 2.23 -18.56 -18.24
CA PHE A 308 2.21 -19.24 -16.93
C PHE A 308 0.87 -19.00 -16.24
N THR A 309 0.15 -20.06 -15.94
CA THR A 309 -1.26 -20.01 -15.52
C THR A 309 -1.46 -19.95 -14.01
N ASN A 310 -0.42 -20.09 -13.22
CA ASN A 310 -0.50 -20.13 -11.75
C ASN A 310 0.52 -19.18 -11.10
N ALA A 311 0.60 -17.93 -11.57
CA ALA A 311 1.48 -16.92 -11.00
C ALA A 311 0.74 -16.02 -10.01
N PHE A 312 1.41 -15.65 -8.91
CA PHE A 312 0.85 -14.75 -7.91
C PHE A 312 1.92 -13.80 -7.35
N ALA A 313 1.48 -12.69 -6.80
CA ALA A 313 2.32 -11.67 -6.20
C ALA A 313 2.60 -11.94 -4.71
N SER A 314 3.81 -11.62 -4.29
CA SER A 314 4.24 -11.70 -2.89
C SER A 314 3.56 -10.67 -1.98
N HIS A 315 3.00 -9.62 -2.56
CA HIS A 315 2.24 -8.57 -1.88
C HIS A 315 1.21 -7.93 -2.84
N THR A 316 0.24 -7.20 -2.30
CA THR A 316 -0.76 -6.44 -3.08
C THR A 316 -0.37 -4.99 -3.33
N HIS A 317 0.82 -4.55 -2.92
CA HIS A 317 1.33 -3.20 -3.14
C HIS A 317 2.67 -3.27 -3.87
N THR A 318 2.88 -2.33 -4.78
CA THR A 318 4.03 -2.23 -5.69
C THR A 318 5.37 -2.29 -4.97
N VAL A 319 5.60 -1.43 -3.96
CA VAL A 319 6.91 -1.32 -3.30
C VAL A 319 7.27 -2.62 -2.58
N GLU A 320 6.35 -3.17 -1.81
CA GLU A 320 6.53 -4.40 -1.05
C GLU A 320 6.77 -5.61 -1.96
N SER A 321 6.01 -5.69 -3.05
CA SER A 321 6.12 -6.76 -4.05
C SER A 321 7.45 -6.69 -4.79
N LEU A 322 7.81 -5.53 -5.33
CA LEU A 322 9.04 -5.36 -6.11
C LEU A 322 10.30 -5.42 -5.25
N CYS A 323 10.24 -5.05 -3.97
CA CYS A 323 11.38 -5.27 -3.05
C CYS A 323 11.74 -6.75 -2.91
N LEU A 324 10.78 -7.66 -2.98
CA LEU A 324 11.04 -9.11 -3.00
C LEU A 324 11.38 -9.61 -4.41
N ALA A 325 10.70 -9.13 -5.45
CA ALA A 325 10.94 -9.57 -6.82
C ALA A 325 12.35 -9.20 -7.33
N LEU A 326 12.91 -8.08 -6.87
CA LEU A 326 14.16 -7.52 -7.36
C LEU A 326 15.36 -7.66 -6.39
N THR A 327 15.19 -8.40 -5.29
CA THR A 327 16.29 -8.71 -4.35
C THR A 327 16.43 -10.20 -4.14
N GLU A 328 17.56 -10.61 -3.54
CA GLU A 328 17.83 -12.02 -3.16
C GLU A 328 16.79 -12.56 -2.16
N ALA A 329 16.10 -11.71 -1.43
CA ALA A 329 15.10 -12.08 -0.44
C ALA A 329 13.81 -12.58 -1.09
N ASN A 330 13.26 -13.68 -0.58
CA ASN A 330 11.93 -14.17 -0.91
C ASN A 330 11.19 -14.66 0.33
N LEU A 331 9.92 -15.01 0.19
CA LEU A 331 9.07 -15.42 1.33
C LEU A 331 9.49 -16.74 1.97
N GLN A 332 10.32 -17.56 1.30
CA GLN A 332 10.74 -18.88 1.76
C GLN A 332 12.16 -18.90 2.35
N ASN A 333 13.07 -18.04 1.89
CA ASN A 333 14.48 -18.07 2.29
C ASN A 333 14.81 -17.32 3.58
N GLN A 334 13.80 -16.69 4.21
CA GLN A 334 13.90 -15.95 5.46
C GLN A 334 14.86 -14.74 5.44
N LEU A 335 15.42 -14.37 4.29
CA LEU A 335 16.19 -13.16 4.13
C LEU A 335 15.26 -11.93 4.23
N LYS A 336 15.82 -10.80 4.58
CA LYS A 336 15.11 -9.53 4.58
C LYS A 336 15.56 -8.72 3.36
N PHE A 337 14.61 -8.18 2.59
CA PHE A 337 14.93 -7.40 1.40
C PHE A 337 15.89 -6.25 1.72
N PHE A 338 15.70 -5.57 2.86
CA PHE A 338 16.53 -4.44 3.28
C PHE A 338 17.97 -4.84 3.71
N ASP A 339 18.31 -6.14 3.77
CA ASP A 339 19.65 -6.67 4.05
C ASP A 339 20.25 -7.40 2.83
N SER A 340 19.49 -7.52 1.74
CA SER A 340 19.83 -8.33 0.56
C SER A 340 20.33 -7.45 -0.59
N PRO A 341 21.23 -7.94 -1.46
CA PRO A 341 21.58 -7.27 -2.70
C PRO A 341 20.39 -7.26 -3.66
N SER A 342 20.32 -6.23 -4.51
CA SER A 342 19.38 -6.21 -5.63
C SER A 342 19.89 -7.00 -6.82
N LEU A 343 18.98 -7.37 -7.73
CA LEU A 343 19.29 -8.00 -9.00
C LEU A 343 20.27 -7.16 -9.82
N LEU A 344 20.11 -5.83 -9.82
CA LEU A 344 20.99 -4.92 -10.54
C LEU A 344 22.46 -5.07 -10.10
N HIS A 345 22.70 -5.23 -8.80
CA HIS A 345 24.08 -5.45 -8.32
C HIS A 345 24.66 -6.77 -8.84
N VAL A 346 23.89 -7.85 -8.90
CA VAL A 346 24.34 -9.14 -9.40
C VAL A 346 24.68 -9.04 -10.90
N LEU A 347 23.81 -8.36 -11.67
CA LEU A 347 23.99 -8.13 -13.10
C LEU A 347 25.23 -7.25 -13.38
N ASN A 348 25.35 -6.12 -12.68
CA ASN A 348 26.49 -5.20 -12.86
C ASN A 348 27.82 -5.88 -12.49
N HIS A 349 27.86 -6.71 -11.43
CA HIS A 349 29.05 -7.47 -11.06
C HIS A 349 29.41 -8.55 -12.08
N ALA A 350 28.44 -9.05 -12.86
CA ALA A 350 28.65 -9.96 -13.96
C ALA A 350 29.11 -9.26 -15.26
N GLY A 351 29.25 -7.91 -15.25
CA GLY A 351 29.59 -7.12 -16.42
C GLY A 351 28.45 -6.97 -17.42
N ILE A 352 27.20 -7.11 -16.97
CA ILE A 352 26.01 -6.93 -17.81
C ILE A 352 25.57 -5.48 -17.69
N LYS A 353 25.41 -4.79 -18.83
CA LYS A 353 24.88 -3.45 -18.89
C LYS A 353 23.41 -3.45 -18.44
N THR A 354 23.07 -2.58 -17.48
CA THR A 354 21.69 -2.45 -16.97
C THR A 354 21.09 -1.11 -17.36
N THR A 355 19.93 -1.13 -18.02
CA THR A 355 19.15 0.07 -18.35
C THR A 355 17.80 0.00 -17.66
N TRP A 356 17.37 1.10 -17.04
CA TRP A 356 16.05 1.20 -16.44
C TRP A 356 15.24 2.32 -17.09
N LEU A 357 14.14 1.94 -17.73
CA LEU A 357 13.17 2.85 -18.35
C LEU A 357 11.89 2.84 -17.50
N SER A 358 11.52 3.96 -16.92
CA SER A 358 10.34 4.05 -16.06
C SER A 358 9.34 5.07 -16.53
N ASN A 359 8.08 4.65 -16.67
CA ASN A 359 6.94 5.55 -16.79
C ASN A 359 6.24 5.76 -15.44
N GLN A 360 6.70 5.11 -14.38
CA GLN A 360 6.24 5.36 -13.01
C GLN A 360 6.90 6.61 -12.44
N TRP A 361 6.16 7.33 -11.58
CA TRP A 361 6.69 8.43 -10.81
C TRP A 361 7.64 7.90 -9.73
N LEU A 362 8.93 8.06 -9.97
CA LEU A 362 9.94 7.80 -8.94
C LEU A 362 10.26 9.11 -8.22
N ARG A 363 10.27 9.10 -6.90
CA ARG A 363 10.67 10.27 -6.10
C ARG A 363 12.19 10.43 -6.16
N ASP A 364 12.63 11.68 -6.34
CA ASP A 364 14.06 12.03 -6.34
C ASP A 364 14.74 11.80 -4.99
N ASP A 365 13.95 11.70 -3.92
CA ASP A 365 14.45 11.43 -2.58
C ASP A 365 14.50 9.91 -2.31
N PHE A 366 15.49 9.44 -1.61
CA PHE A 366 15.70 8.04 -1.17
C PHE A 366 14.59 7.49 -0.26
N ALA A 367 13.41 8.09 -0.33
CA ALA A 367 12.28 7.77 0.54
C ALA A 367 11.53 6.50 0.12
N ASN A 368 11.80 5.97 -1.09
CA ASN A 368 11.17 4.76 -1.62
C ASN A 368 12.25 3.69 -1.91
N SER A 369 12.00 2.46 -1.46
CA SER A 369 12.94 1.33 -1.66
C SER A 369 13.17 1.01 -3.14
N ILE A 370 12.16 1.19 -4.01
CA ILE A 370 12.32 0.96 -5.46
C ILE A 370 13.27 2.00 -6.07
N SER A 371 13.13 3.28 -5.71
CA SER A 371 14.07 4.32 -6.15
C SER A 371 15.52 3.95 -5.77
N THR A 372 15.71 3.35 -4.58
CA THR A 372 17.04 2.88 -4.13
C THR A 372 17.59 1.76 -5.04
N ILE A 373 16.77 0.82 -5.51
CA ILE A 373 17.19 -0.23 -6.46
C ILE A 373 17.57 0.42 -7.80
N VAL A 374 16.66 1.20 -8.36
CA VAL A 374 16.72 1.77 -9.72
C VAL A 374 17.94 2.66 -9.93
N MET A 375 18.38 3.38 -8.88
CA MET A 375 19.58 4.23 -8.91
C MET A 375 20.89 3.46 -9.19
N HIS A 376 20.89 2.13 -9.11
CA HIS A 376 22.04 1.29 -9.39
C HIS A 376 22.03 0.73 -10.82
N ALA A 377 21.08 1.11 -11.67
CA ALA A 377 21.15 0.86 -13.10
C ALA A 377 22.27 1.73 -13.72
N ASP A 378 22.97 1.19 -14.73
CA ASP A 378 24.00 1.96 -15.45
C ASP A 378 23.40 3.13 -16.23
N GLU A 379 22.19 2.93 -16.77
CA GLU A 379 21.39 3.96 -17.42
C GLU A 379 19.99 4.03 -16.83
N LEU A 380 19.55 5.23 -16.41
CA LEU A 380 18.23 5.48 -15.86
C LEU A 380 17.50 6.57 -16.65
N THR A 381 16.32 6.25 -17.17
CA THR A 381 15.44 7.21 -17.85
C THR A 381 14.06 7.23 -17.20
N LEU A 382 13.67 8.38 -16.64
CA LEU A 382 12.37 8.63 -16.02
C LEU A 382 11.49 9.41 -17.00
N LEU A 383 10.62 8.69 -17.71
CA LEU A 383 9.80 9.24 -18.79
C LEU A 383 8.60 10.06 -18.27
N SER A 384 8.08 9.71 -17.09
CA SER A 384 6.97 10.43 -16.44
C SER A 384 7.36 11.83 -15.95
N ASN A 385 8.64 12.07 -15.70
CA ASN A 385 9.15 13.35 -15.18
C ASN A 385 9.45 14.37 -16.29
N ASP A 386 9.52 13.93 -17.55
CA ASP A 386 9.80 14.81 -18.68
C ASP A 386 8.52 15.47 -19.20
N GLN A 387 8.07 16.52 -18.50
CA GLN A 387 6.88 17.30 -18.85
C GLN A 387 7.07 18.16 -20.11
N THR A 388 8.25 18.17 -20.73
CA THR A 388 8.61 19.16 -21.75
C THR A 388 8.26 18.74 -23.18
N ASN A 389 8.03 17.45 -23.45
CA ASN A 389 7.94 16.94 -24.82
C ASN A 389 6.65 16.18 -25.20
N THR A 390 5.73 15.90 -24.30
CA THR A 390 4.48 15.25 -24.67
C THR A 390 3.31 16.23 -24.72
N THR A 391 2.60 16.25 -25.84
CA THR A 391 1.31 16.95 -25.98
C THR A 391 0.24 16.34 -25.07
N ASP A 392 0.49 15.15 -24.52
CA ASP A 392 -0.38 14.45 -23.60
C ASP A 392 0.21 14.40 -22.17
N LYS A 393 -0.39 15.18 -21.28
CA LYS A 393 -0.02 15.25 -19.87
C LYS A 393 -0.33 13.97 -19.07
N ARG A 394 -1.01 12.98 -19.68
CA ARG A 394 -1.44 11.75 -19.01
C ARG A 394 -0.35 10.68 -18.90
N GLY A 395 0.71 10.76 -19.72
CA GLY A 395 1.88 9.88 -19.61
C GLY A 395 1.55 8.41 -19.87
N TYR A 396 0.98 8.09 -21.04
CA TYR A 396 0.67 6.72 -21.45
C TYR A 396 1.92 5.87 -21.64
N ASP A 397 1.83 4.55 -21.38
CA ASP A 397 2.96 3.62 -21.44
C ASP A 397 3.60 3.46 -22.83
N GLY A 398 2.94 3.82 -23.91
CA GLY A 398 3.56 3.86 -25.24
C GLY A 398 4.84 4.71 -25.33
N VAL A 399 5.03 5.60 -24.39
CA VAL A 399 6.26 6.44 -24.30
C VAL A 399 7.53 5.60 -24.07
N VAL A 400 7.43 4.37 -23.56
CA VAL A 400 8.59 3.49 -23.33
C VAL A 400 9.07 2.82 -24.62
N ILE A 401 8.27 2.74 -25.69
CA ILE A 401 8.55 1.94 -26.88
C ILE A 401 9.79 2.45 -27.61
N GLU A 402 9.81 3.72 -27.99
CA GLU A 402 10.93 4.31 -28.74
C GLU A 402 12.27 4.25 -27.98
N PRO A 403 12.35 4.62 -26.67
CA PRO A 403 13.57 4.44 -25.89
C PRO A 403 14.02 2.99 -25.80
N THR A 404 13.07 2.03 -25.68
CA THR A 404 13.40 0.59 -25.66
C THR A 404 14.00 0.15 -26.99
N ILE A 405 13.40 0.52 -28.12
CA ILE A 405 13.94 0.23 -29.47
C ILE A 405 15.34 0.81 -29.62
N ALA A 406 15.57 2.03 -29.15
CA ALA A 406 16.89 2.65 -29.19
C ALA A 406 17.94 1.87 -28.37
N GLN A 407 17.54 1.30 -27.22
CA GLN A 407 18.44 0.45 -26.43
C GLN A 407 18.70 -0.91 -27.07
N ILE A 408 17.67 -1.55 -27.64
CA ILE A 408 17.81 -2.83 -28.35
C ILE A 408 18.80 -2.70 -29.51
N ASN A 409 18.74 -1.58 -30.25
CA ASN A 409 19.54 -1.34 -31.45
C ASN A 409 20.93 -0.72 -31.17
N GLN A 410 21.36 -0.62 -29.90
CA GLN A 410 22.74 -0.18 -29.62
C GLN A 410 23.74 -1.17 -30.18
N GLU A 411 24.73 -0.63 -30.95
CA GLU A 411 25.81 -1.46 -31.51
C GLU A 411 26.72 -1.98 -30.38
N GLY A 412 26.99 -3.29 -30.37
CA GLY A 412 27.93 -3.94 -29.46
C GLY A 412 27.60 -5.41 -29.20
N ASP A 413 28.61 -6.17 -28.83
CA ASP A 413 28.46 -7.59 -28.41
C ASP A 413 28.31 -7.72 -26.88
N GLU A 414 27.94 -6.63 -26.19
CA GLU A 414 27.79 -6.64 -24.74
C GLU A 414 26.46 -7.28 -24.32
N ASN A 415 26.48 -7.96 -23.19
CA ASN A 415 25.24 -8.43 -22.56
C ASN A 415 24.50 -7.24 -21.94
N GLN A 416 23.19 -7.16 -22.15
CA GLN A 416 22.36 -6.10 -21.56
C GLN A 416 21.06 -6.65 -20.96
N VAL A 417 20.60 -6.01 -19.89
CA VAL A 417 19.27 -6.19 -19.33
C VAL A 417 18.56 -4.83 -19.27
N ILE A 418 17.41 -4.76 -19.94
CA ILE A 418 16.58 -3.56 -20.00
C ILE A 418 15.36 -3.80 -19.10
N PHE A 419 15.27 -3.08 -17.99
CA PHE A 419 14.09 -3.04 -17.15
C PHE A 419 13.13 -1.97 -17.63
N ILE A 420 11.87 -2.31 -17.78
CA ILE A 420 10.80 -1.39 -18.19
C ILE A 420 9.73 -1.42 -17.12
N HIS A 421 9.48 -0.28 -16.47
CA HIS A 421 8.48 -0.16 -15.42
C HIS A 421 7.30 0.67 -15.90
N LEU A 422 6.18 -0.01 -16.14
CA LEU A 422 4.95 0.55 -16.71
C LEU A 422 4.06 1.15 -15.61
N ARG A 423 3.20 2.08 -16.00
CA ARG A 423 2.05 2.50 -15.18
C ARG A 423 0.89 1.50 -15.26
N GLY A 424 0.89 0.66 -16.27
CA GLY A 424 0.01 -0.47 -16.44
C GLY A 424 -1.47 -0.11 -16.31
N SER A 425 -2.16 -0.92 -15.52
CA SER A 425 -3.59 -0.75 -15.19
C SER A 425 -3.81 -0.12 -13.81
N HIS A 426 -2.86 0.70 -13.33
CA HIS A 426 -3.00 1.41 -12.05
C HIS A 426 -4.26 2.28 -12.04
N TRP A 427 -4.86 2.46 -10.88
CA TRP A 427 -6.00 3.37 -10.66
C TRP A 427 -5.66 4.80 -11.16
N ASP A 428 -6.43 5.55 -11.77
CA ASP A 428 -7.68 5.65 -12.45
C ASP A 428 -7.60 5.04 -13.88
N TYR A 429 -8.17 3.89 -14.13
CA TYR A 429 -7.98 3.12 -15.37
C TYR A 429 -8.26 3.90 -16.65
N LYS A 430 -9.22 4.85 -16.65
CA LYS A 430 -9.56 5.68 -17.81
C LYS A 430 -8.39 6.56 -18.30
N ASP A 431 -7.42 6.84 -17.42
CA ASP A 431 -6.25 7.64 -17.72
C ASP A 431 -5.03 6.78 -18.09
N ARG A 432 -5.20 5.47 -18.32
CA ARG A 432 -4.12 4.53 -18.65
C ARG A 432 -4.01 4.20 -20.14
N TYR A 433 -4.92 4.68 -20.97
CA TYR A 433 -4.91 4.45 -22.41
C TYR A 433 -5.39 5.69 -23.18
N PRO A 434 -4.93 5.89 -24.45
CA PRO A 434 -5.42 6.97 -25.30
C PRO A 434 -6.89 6.80 -25.64
N GLU A 435 -7.65 7.89 -25.71
CA GLU A 435 -9.07 7.88 -26.08
C GLU A 435 -9.34 7.19 -27.43
N ALA A 436 -8.41 7.27 -28.37
CA ALA A 436 -8.50 6.59 -29.66
C ALA A 436 -8.52 5.05 -29.54
N LEU A 437 -8.12 4.50 -28.39
CA LEU A 437 -8.12 3.06 -28.09
C LEU A 437 -9.21 2.67 -27.09
N ASN A 438 -10.21 3.52 -26.88
CA ASN A 438 -11.39 3.23 -26.07
C ASN A 438 -12.32 2.24 -26.78
N ARG A 439 -12.00 0.95 -26.68
CA ARG A 439 -12.62 -0.14 -27.45
C ARG A 439 -13.82 -0.74 -26.74
N PHE A 440 -13.74 -0.92 -25.42
CA PHE A 440 -14.80 -1.52 -24.60
C PHE A 440 -15.62 -0.42 -23.95
N THR A 441 -16.92 -0.33 -24.32
CA THR A 441 -17.83 0.73 -23.87
C THR A 441 -19.23 0.21 -23.53
N GLU A 442 -19.48 -1.12 -23.66
CA GLU A 442 -20.79 -1.73 -23.44
C GLU A 442 -21.18 -1.67 -21.96
N THR A 443 -22.41 -1.18 -21.71
CA THR A 443 -23.04 -1.21 -20.38
C THR A 443 -24.33 -2.04 -20.37
N ASN A 444 -24.75 -2.56 -21.54
CA ASN A 444 -25.95 -3.39 -21.68
C ASN A 444 -25.69 -4.83 -21.21
N ASP A 445 -26.77 -5.55 -20.92
CA ASP A 445 -26.71 -6.97 -20.62
C ASP A 445 -26.16 -7.78 -21.80
N ILE A 446 -25.31 -8.75 -21.51
CA ILE A 446 -24.68 -9.63 -22.49
C ILE A 446 -25.22 -11.05 -22.29
N ALA A 447 -25.79 -11.65 -23.36
CA ALA A 447 -26.33 -13.00 -23.28
C ALA A 447 -25.24 -14.02 -22.88
N GLY A 448 -25.53 -14.82 -21.88
CA GLY A 448 -24.60 -15.84 -21.35
C GLY A 448 -23.56 -15.34 -20.36
N LEU A 449 -23.59 -14.05 -19.99
CA LEU A 449 -22.71 -13.46 -18.98
C LEU A 449 -23.51 -13.01 -17.74
N ASP A 450 -24.01 -13.98 -16.97
CA ASP A 450 -24.88 -13.70 -15.82
C ASP A 450 -24.20 -12.79 -14.77
N GLN A 451 -22.91 -12.98 -14.52
CA GLN A 451 -22.17 -12.13 -13.58
C GLN A 451 -22.09 -10.67 -14.06
N TRP A 452 -21.84 -10.45 -15.36
CA TRP A 452 -21.84 -9.12 -15.96
C TRP A 452 -23.21 -8.44 -15.80
N ASN A 453 -24.29 -9.19 -16.05
CA ASN A 453 -25.66 -8.68 -16.02
C ASN A 453 -26.11 -8.27 -14.61
N LEU A 454 -25.46 -8.78 -13.56
CA LEU A 454 -25.70 -8.39 -12.15
C LEU A 454 -24.95 -7.10 -11.74
N LEU A 455 -24.01 -6.61 -12.54
CA LEU A 455 -23.23 -5.41 -12.21
C LEU A 455 -24.04 -4.14 -12.44
N SER A 456 -23.77 -3.11 -11.64
CA SER A 456 -24.26 -1.76 -11.91
C SER A 456 -23.52 -1.13 -13.10
N ASP A 457 -24.12 -0.12 -13.72
CA ASP A 457 -23.50 0.61 -14.84
C ASP A 457 -22.16 1.25 -14.46
N ASP A 458 -22.02 1.71 -13.21
CA ASP A 458 -20.76 2.28 -12.71
C ASP A 458 -19.65 1.21 -12.66
N VAL A 459 -19.97 0.00 -12.18
CA VAL A 459 -19.01 -1.12 -12.17
C VAL A 459 -18.71 -1.59 -13.59
N ARG A 460 -19.69 -1.68 -14.47
CA ARG A 460 -19.49 -2.02 -15.90
C ARG A 460 -18.56 -1.01 -16.58
N ASN A 461 -18.75 0.29 -16.33
CA ASN A 461 -17.87 1.34 -16.85
C ASN A 461 -16.45 1.21 -16.28
N LYS A 462 -16.30 0.90 -14.98
CA LYS A 462 -14.99 0.64 -14.36
C LYS A 462 -14.28 -0.53 -15.04
N VAL A 463 -14.97 -1.65 -15.25
CA VAL A 463 -14.45 -2.82 -15.98
C VAL A 463 -14.09 -2.47 -17.42
N ASN A 464 -14.91 -1.71 -18.13
CA ASN A 464 -14.60 -1.26 -19.49
C ASN A 464 -13.29 -0.47 -19.55
N HIS A 465 -13.07 0.46 -18.62
CA HIS A 465 -11.83 1.23 -18.56
C HIS A 465 -10.62 0.34 -18.21
N TYR A 466 -10.81 -0.62 -17.31
CA TYR A 466 -9.77 -1.60 -16.98
C TYR A 466 -9.41 -2.47 -18.19
N ASP A 467 -10.38 -3.03 -18.89
CA ASP A 467 -10.17 -3.84 -20.09
C ASP A 467 -9.50 -3.05 -21.22
N ASN A 468 -9.83 -1.76 -21.38
CA ASN A 468 -9.16 -0.88 -22.34
C ASN A 468 -7.70 -0.60 -21.94
N SER A 469 -7.40 -0.49 -20.65
CA SER A 469 -6.01 -0.35 -20.19
C SER A 469 -5.20 -1.61 -20.47
N ILE A 470 -5.79 -2.80 -20.35
CA ILE A 470 -5.16 -4.09 -20.70
C ILE A 470 -4.91 -4.16 -22.21
N ALA A 471 -5.88 -3.77 -23.04
CA ALA A 471 -5.70 -3.75 -24.50
C ALA A 471 -4.56 -2.79 -24.92
N TYR A 472 -4.34 -1.73 -24.17
CA TYR A 472 -3.20 -0.86 -24.41
C TYR A 472 -1.87 -1.46 -23.91
N ASN A 473 -1.86 -2.17 -22.80
CA ASN A 473 -0.69 -2.94 -22.36
C ASN A 473 -0.29 -4.03 -23.38
N ASP A 474 -1.28 -4.74 -23.96
CA ASP A 474 -1.08 -5.70 -25.06
C ASP A 474 -0.33 -5.07 -26.25
N PHE A 475 -0.75 -3.86 -26.65
CA PHE A 475 -0.07 -3.11 -27.71
C PHE A 475 1.37 -2.76 -27.33
N VAL A 476 1.62 -2.28 -26.12
CA VAL A 476 2.96 -1.87 -25.67
C VAL A 476 3.91 -3.07 -25.61
N ILE A 477 3.48 -4.17 -24.97
CA ILE A 477 4.30 -5.37 -24.80
C ILE A 477 4.60 -6.02 -26.15
N SER A 478 3.58 -6.17 -27.01
CA SER A 478 3.74 -6.74 -28.35
C SER A 478 4.66 -5.89 -29.23
N SER A 479 4.61 -4.55 -29.13
CA SER A 479 5.52 -3.66 -29.86
C SER A 479 6.98 -3.90 -29.47
N ILE A 480 7.25 -4.16 -28.19
CA ILE A 480 8.60 -4.46 -27.69
C ILE A 480 9.06 -5.85 -28.14
N ILE A 481 8.17 -6.87 -28.11
CA ILE A 481 8.47 -8.23 -28.61
C ILE A 481 8.80 -8.15 -30.10
N ASN A 482 8.02 -7.43 -30.90
CA ASN A 482 8.29 -7.27 -32.32
C ASN A 482 9.68 -6.63 -32.58
N ALA A 483 10.02 -5.58 -31.82
CA ALA A 483 11.33 -4.94 -31.94
C ALA A 483 12.48 -5.87 -31.59
N LEU A 484 12.33 -6.72 -30.56
CA LEU A 484 13.30 -7.76 -30.21
C LEU A 484 13.43 -8.82 -31.32
N SER A 485 12.31 -9.27 -31.88
CA SER A 485 12.28 -10.24 -32.96
C SER A 485 12.97 -9.69 -34.21
N GLU A 486 12.73 -8.41 -34.55
CA GLU A 486 13.32 -7.75 -35.72
C GLU A 486 14.82 -7.46 -35.57
N SER A 487 15.29 -7.20 -34.34
CA SER A 487 16.73 -6.95 -34.08
C SER A 487 17.60 -8.19 -34.26
N GLY A 488 17.01 -9.39 -34.17
CA GLY A 488 17.74 -10.66 -34.20
C GLY A 488 18.63 -10.88 -32.97
N GLY A 489 19.44 -11.94 -33.02
CA GLY A 489 20.35 -12.29 -31.93
C GLY A 489 19.68 -13.01 -30.76
N VAL A 490 20.47 -13.25 -29.71
CA VAL A 490 20.01 -14.00 -28.54
C VAL A 490 19.25 -13.08 -27.61
N SER A 491 17.94 -13.19 -27.62
CA SER A 491 17.11 -12.31 -26.81
C SER A 491 15.96 -13.06 -26.09
N SER A 492 15.60 -12.53 -24.94
CA SER A 492 14.50 -13.01 -24.12
C SER A 492 13.76 -11.84 -23.48
N LEU A 493 12.47 -12.05 -23.17
CA LEU A 493 11.64 -11.08 -22.48
C LEU A 493 10.85 -11.80 -21.38
N ILE A 494 10.83 -11.21 -20.20
CA ILE A 494 9.92 -11.56 -19.10
C ILE A 494 8.96 -10.39 -18.89
N TYR A 495 7.65 -10.66 -18.85
CA TYR A 495 6.63 -9.74 -18.37
C TYR A 495 5.93 -10.34 -17.16
N PHE A 496 5.81 -9.57 -16.10
CA PHE A 496 4.97 -9.90 -14.94
C PHE A 496 4.34 -8.62 -14.39
N SER A 497 3.15 -8.74 -13.78
CA SER A 497 2.60 -7.63 -12.98
C SER A 497 3.16 -7.68 -11.57
N ASP A 498 3.38 -6.51 -10.97
CA ASP A 498 3.81 -6.39 -9.58
C ASP A 498 2.79 -6.96 -8.61
N HIS A 499 1.49 -6.71 -8.82
CA HIS A 499 0.33 -7.32 -8.16
C HIS A 499 -0.88 -7.35 -9.10
N GLY A 500 -1.93 -8.02 -8.67
CA GLY A 500 -3.21 -8.04 -9.35
C GLY A 500 -4.16 -6.95 -8.86
N GLU A 501 -5.42 -7.00 -9.32
CA GLU A 501 -6.44 -6.00 -9.02
C GLU A 501 -7.82 -6.65 -8.84
N ASP A 502 -8.55 -6.28 -7.80
CA ASP A 502 -9.95 -6.64 -7.63
C ASP A 502 -10.85 -5.57 -8.28
N VAL A 503 -11.07 -5.74 -9.58
CA VAL A 503 -11.77 -4.75 -10.40
C VAL A 503 -13.25 -4.64 -10.05
N TYR A 504 -13.86 -5.73 -9.59
CA TYR A 504 -15.27 -5.78 -9.22
C TYR A 504 -15.52 -5.21 -7.82
N GLY A 505 -14.53 -5.31 -6.93
CA GLY A 505 -14.60 -4.75 -5.59
C GLY A 505 -14.31 -3.25 -5.53
N ASP A 506 -14.59 -2.66 -4.37
CA ASP A 506 -14.33 -1.22 -4.14
C ASP A 506 -12.93 -0.96 -3.57
N LEU A 507 -12.17 -2.02 -3.29
CA LEU A 507 -10.90 -1.95 -2.55
C LEU A 507 -9.66 -2.00 -3.45
N GLY A 508 -9.83 -2.29 -4.77
CA GLY A 508 -8.73 -2.36 -5.71
C GLY A 508 -7.69 -3.42 -5.32
N HIS A 509 -6.61 -3.00 -4.66
CA HIS A 509 -5.54 -3.88 -4.16
C HIS A 509 -5.21 -3.64 -2.67
N ASN A 510 -6.19 -3.22 -1.87
CA ASN A 510 -6.01 -2.93 -0.44
C ASN A 510 -5.63 -4.20 0.36
N SER A 511 -4.42 -4.22 0.90
CA SER A 511 -3.85 -5.35 1.66
C SER A 511 -4.60 -5.70 2.95
N SER A 512 -5.40 -4.78 3.51
CA SER A 512 -6.16 -5.05 4.74
C SER A 512 -7.33 -6.00 4.52
N GLN A 513 -7.83 -6.07 3.29
CA GLN A 513 -8.89 -6.99 2.83
C GLN A 513 -8.47 -7.71 1.55
N ALA A 514 -7.28 -8.30 1.56
CA ALA A 514 -6.72 -8.95 0.40
C ALA A 514 -7.62 -10.08 -0.13
N THR A 515 -7.99 -9.99 -1.40
CA THR A 515 -8.70 -11.00 -2.17
C THR A 515 -7.76 -11.72 -3.14
N PHE A 516 -8.19 -12.86 -3.71
CA PHE A 516 -7.37 -13.61 -4.66
C PHE A 516 -7.03 -12.81 -5.92
N PRO A 517 -7.96 -12.06 -6.57
CA PRO A 517 -7.64 -11.23 -7.73
C PRO A 517 -6.55 -10.17 -7.48
N MET A 518 -6.39 -9.71 -6.25
CA MET A 518 -5.35 -8.72 -5.89
C MET A 518 -3.94 -9.30 -5.93
N VAL A 519 -3.80 -10.61 -5.88
CA VAL A 519 -2.49 -11.30 -5.89
C VAL A 519 -2.29 -12.16 -7.12
N GLU A 520 -3.33 -12.54 -7.87
CA GLU A 520 -3.19 -13.28 -9.11
C GLU A 520 -2.64 -12.37 -10.21
N ILE A 521 -1.50 -12.77 -10.81
CA ILE A 521 -0.79 -11.94 -11.80
C ILE A 521 -0.51 -12.71 -13.09
N PRO A 522 -0.45 -12.04 -14.24
CA PRO A 522 0.09 -12.64 -15.45
C PRO A 522 1.61 -12.77 -15.34
N LEU A 523 2.13 -13.87 -15.89
CA LEU A 523 3.54 -14.09 -16.15
C LEU A 523 3.70 -14.64 -17.56
N ILE A 524 4.49 -13.98 -18.38
CA ILE A 524 4.71 -14.30 -19.78
C ILE A 524 6.20 -14.24 -20.05
N ILE A 525 6.72 -15.22 -20.80
CA ILE A 525 8.12 -15.25 -21.21
C ILE A 525 8.19 -15.48 -22.71
N TRP A 526 8.92 -14.63 -23.41
CA TRP A 526 9.19 -14.73 -24.84
C TRP A 526 10.67 -14.98 -25.11
N PHE A 527 10.97 -15.70 -26.20
CA PHE A 527 12.33 -16.06 -26.63
C PHE A 527 12.51 -15.89 -28.13
N SER A 528 13.68 -15.35 -28.54
CA SER A 528 14.12 -15.42 -29.92
C SER A 528 14.52 -16.85 -30.32
N THR A 529 14.55 -17.13 -31.62
CA THR A 529 15.04 -18.42 -32.15
C THR A 529 16.47 -18.72 -31.68
N ASP A 530 17.35 -17.72 -31.71
CA ASP A 530 18.75 -17.85 -31.27
C ASP A 530 18.85 -18.17 -29.76
N TYR A 531 17.95 -17.63 -28.92
CA TYR A 531 17.92 -18.01 -27.51
C TYR A 531 17.48 -19.46 -27.31
N LYS A 532 16.46 -19.92 -28.06
CA LYS A 532 16.02 -21.34 -28.03
C LYS A 532 17.11 -22.30 -28.45
N GLU A 533 17.91 -21.93 -29.46
CA GLU A 533 19.06 -22.72 -29.92
C GLU A 533 20.20 -22.71 -28.89
N ARG A 534 20.47 -21.58 -28.24
CA ARG A 534 21.55 -21.43 -27.24
C ARG A 534 21.23 -22.16 -25.93
N TYR A 535 19.97 -22.08 -25.47
CA TYR A 535 19.52 -22.59 -24.17
C TYR A 535 18.32 -23.55 -24.24
N PRO A 536 18.37 -24.62 -25.08
CA PRO A 536 17.21 -25.47 -25.29
C PRO A 536 16.73 -26.16 -23.99
N ALA A 537 17.65 -26.50 -23.08
CA ALA A 537 17.30 -27.12 -21.80
C ALA A 537 16.48 -26.17 -20.89
N LYS A 538 16.80 -24.87 -20.90
CA LYS A 538 16.06 -23.88 -20.11
C LYS A 538 14.67 -23.64 -20.69
N VAL A 539 14.57 -23.48 -22.02
CA VAL A 539 13.29 -23.29 -22.71
C VAL A 539 12.38 -24.50 -22.48
N ASN A 540 12.89 -25.72 -22.61
CA ASN A 540 12.12 -26.94 -22.34
C ASN A 540 11.67 -27.03 -20.88
N THR A 541 12.51 -26.60 -19.93
CA THR A 541 12.14 -26.58 -18.51
C THR A 541 11.04 -25.58 -18.25
N LEU A 542 11.16 -24.35 -18.78
CA LEU A 542 10.15 -23.30 -18.65
C LEU A 542 8.82 -23.72 -19.28
N ALA A 543 8.85 -24.34 -20.46
CA ALA A 543 7.65 -24.90 -21.11
C ALA A 543 6.98 -26.00 -20.27
N ALA A 544 7.76 -26.84 -19.59
CA ALA A 544 7.24 -27.84 -18.66
C ALA A 544 6.74 -27.27 -17.34
N HIS A 545 7.02 -25.98 -17.04
CA HIS A 545 6.65 -25.32 -15.80
C HIS A 545 5.51 -24.30 -15.96
N THR A 546 4.87 -24.22 -17.12
CA THR A 546 3.80 -23.25 -17.41
C THR A 546 2.57 -23.37 -16.49
N ASP A 547 2.34 -24.54 -15.89
CA ASP A 547 1.29 -24.80 -14.90
C ASP A 547 1.78 -24.84 -13.45
N LYS A 548 3.08 -24.64 -13.23
CA LYS A 548 3.65 -24.59 -11.87
C LYS A 548 3.22 -23.34 -11.12
N LEU A 549 3.01 -23.50 -9.82
CA LEU A 549 2.79 -22.35 -8.95
C LEU A 549 4.05 -21.50 -8.90
N PHE A 550 3.90 -20.20 -9.14
CA PHE A 550 4.99 -19.23 -9.17
C PHE A 550 4.64 -17.99 -8.35
N CYS A 551 5.57 -17.53 -7.52
CA CYS A 551 5.49 -16.25 -6.83
C CYS A 551 6.49 -15.28 -7.46
N ASN A 552 6.10 -14.01 -7.65
CA ASN A 552 6.98 -13.02 -8.26
C ASN A 552 8.25 -12.70 -7.45
N ASP A 553 8.33 -13.10 -6.18
CA ASP A 553 9.56 -13.05 -5.38
C ASP A 553 10.66 -14.02 -5.90
N SER A 554 10.31 -14.85 -6.88
CA SER A 554 11.23 -15.75 -7.59
C SER A 554 11.78 -15.15 -8.91
N ILE A 555 11.34 -13.94 -9.29
CA ILE A 555 11.85 -13.23 -10.50
C ILE A 555 13.36 -13.02 -10.42
N TYR A 556 13.89 -12.63 -9.27
CA TYR A 556 15.33 -12.46 -9.06
C TYR A 556 16.12 -13.70 -9.51
N ASN A 557 15.79 -14.88 -8.99
CA ASN A 557 16.49 -16.12 -9.36
C ASN A 557 16.17 -16.56 -10.80
N THR A 558 14.95 -16.33 -11.28
CA THR A 558 14.55 -16.71 -12.64
C THR A 558 15.32 -15.92 -13.70
N VAL A 559 15.50 -14.61 -13.51
CA VAL A 559 16.32 -13.79 -14.43
C VAL A 559 17.79 -14.23 -14.41
N ILE A 560 18.36 -14.46 -13.22
CA ILE A 560 19.73 -15.00 -13.09
C ILE A 560 19.86 -16.33 -13.82
N GLY A 561 18.90 -17.24 -13.63
CA GLY A 561 18.87 -18.53 -14.29
C GLY A 561 18.73 -18.42 -15.80
N MET A 562 17.80 -17.63 -16.32
CA MET A 562 17.59 -17.43 -17.75
C MET A 562 18.86 -16.89 -18.44
N LEU A 563 19.58 -15.97 -17.79
CA LEU A 563 20.84 -15.41 -18.26
C LEU A 563 22.04 -16.36 -18.07
N ALA A 564 21.86 -17.54 -17.48
CA ALA A 564 22.93 -18.51 -17.17
C ALA A 564 24.11 -17.89 -16.39
N LEU A 565 23.83 -16.99 -15.43
CA LEU A 565 24.86 -16.39 -14.61
C LEU A 565 25.46 -17.39 -13.62
N GLU A 566 26.78 -17.33 -13.43
CA GLU A 566 27.49 -17.99 -12.35
C GLU A 566 27.65 -17.02 -11.20
N THR A 567 26.88 -17.20 -10.09
CA THR A 567 26.95 -16.30 -8.93
C THR A 567 26.71 -17.04 -7.62
N ASP A 568 27.33 -16.52 -6.53
CA ASP A 568 27.13 -16.98 -5.16
C ASP A 568 25.80 -16.48 -4.53
N ARG A 569 25.01 -15.73 -5.31
CA ARG A 569 23.73 -15.12 -4.94
C ARG A 569 22.53 -15.76 -5.64
N PHE A 570 22.62 -17.03 -5.97
CA PHE A 570 21.62 -17.75 -6.75
C PHE A 570 21.21 -19.05 -6.05
N ASP A 571 19.91 -19.29 -5.93
CA ASP A 571 19.36 -20.56 -5.49
C ASP A 571 18.45 -21.15 -6.59
N PRO A 572 18.87 -22.26 -7.24
CA PRO A 572 18.09 -22.87 -8.33
C PRO A 572 16.73 -23.44 -7.90
N LYS A 573 16.44 -23.52 -6.60
CA LYS A 573 15.10 -23.90 -6.11
C LYS A 573 14.05 -22.85 -6.41
N TYR A 574 14.47 -21.59 -6.55
CA TYR A 574 13.59 -20.44 -6.84
C TYR A 574 13.72 -19.98 -8.30
N ASP A 575 14.47 -20.68 -9.13
CA ASP A 575 14.62 -20.40 -10.56
C ASP A 575 13.62 -21.22 -11.37
N LEU A 576 12.62 -20.56 -11.97
CA LEU A 576 11.61 -21.21 -12.81
C LEU A 576 12.21 -21.92 -14.03
N SER A 577 13.39 -21.48 -14.52
CA SER A 577 14.13 -22.10 -15.63
C SER A 577 14.96 -23.33 -15.20
N ALA A 578 15.02 -23.64 -13.91
CA ALA A 578 15.77 -24.80 -13.39
C ALA A 578 14.84 -25.99 -13.11
N PRO A 579 15.26 -27.22 -13.42
CA PRO A 579 14.48 -28.43 -13.10
C PRO A 579 14.22 -28.63 -11.60
N SER A 580 15.04 -28.01 -10.75
CA SER A 580 14.90 -28.03 -9.28
C SER A 580 13.86 -27.06 -8.74
N TYR A 581 13.27 -26.22 -9.59
CA TYR A 581 12.24 -25.26 -9.15
C TYR A 581 11.10 -25.97 -8.41
N HIS A 582 10.80 -25.46 -7.23
CA HIS A 582 9.79 -26.10 -6.40
C HIS A 582 9.16 -25.14 -5.42
N LEU A 583 7.92 -24.74 -5.68
CA LEU A 583 7.06 -24.03 -4.75
C LEU A 583 5.79 -24.85 -4.48
N LYS A 584 5.63 -25.32 -3.23
CA LYS A 584 4.42 -26.06 -2.83
C LYS A 584 3.29 -25.11 -2.48
N LYS A 585 2.05 -25.48 -2.82
CA LYS A 585 0.85 -24.71 -2.46
C LYS A 585 0.73 -24.46 -0.95
N ASP A 586 1.14 -25.42 -0.12
CA ASP A 586 1.07 -25.31 1.34
C ASP A 586 2.11 -24.34 1.92
N ASP A 587 3.22 -24.11 1.18
CA ASP A 587 4.31 -23.21 1.54
C ASP A 587 4.19 -21.84 0.84
N ALA A 588 3.14 -21.66 0.01
CA ALA A 588 2.88 -20.42 -0.71
C ALA A 588 2.15 -19.39 0.18
N TYR A 589 2.77 -18.26 0.35
CA TYR A 589 2.26 -17.13 1.14
C TYR A 589 2.34 -15.84 0.33
N THR A 590 1.55 -14.87 0.76
CA THR A 590 1.61 -13.47 0.32
C THR A 590 1.58 -12.53 1.54
N LEU A 591 1.65 -11.22 1.34
CA LEU A 591 1.62 -10.21 2.39
C LEU A 591 2.68 -10.46 3.49
N TYR A 592 3.93 -10.67 3.07
CA TYR A 592 5.04 -10.99 3.98
C TYR A 592 4.78 -12.21 4.88
N GLY A 593 4.13 -13.26 4.33
CA GLY A 593 3.84 -14.51 5.04
C GLY A 593 2.58 -14.47 5.92
N ARG A 594 1.77 -13.40 5.88
CA ARG A 594 0.57 -13.28 6.72
C ARG A 594 -0.66 -14.00 6.17
N LYS A 595 -0.76 -14.14 4.84
CA LYS A 595 -1.87 -14.84 4.18
C LYS A 595 -1.33 -16.02 3.37
N LYS A 596 -1.99 -17.17 3.47
CA LYS A 596 -1.71 -18.32 2.60
C LYS A 596 -2.40 -18.14 1.26
N TYR A 597 -1.70 -18.46 0.18
CA TYR A 597 -2.26 -18.52 -1.18
C TYR A 597 -3.51 -19.40 -1.24
N THR A 598 -3.46 -20.59 -0.62
CA THR A 598 -4.58 -21.54 -0.60
C THR A 598 -5.81 -21.00 0.14
N THR A 599 -5.62 -20.15 1.13
CA THR A 599 -6.73 -19.49 1.85
C THR A 599 -7.43 -18.50 0.95
N LEU A 600 -6.70 -17.59 0.29
CA LEU A 600 -7.27 -16.63 -0.65
C LEU A 600 -7.98 -17.30 -1.83
N LEU A 601 -7.37 -18.35 -2.39
CA LEU A 601 -7.97 -19.10 -3.49
C LEU A 601 -9.27 -19.81 -3.07
N LYS A 602 -9.34 -20.31 -1.83
CA LYS A 602 -10.55 -20.94 -1.31
C LYS A 602 -11.65 -19.90 -1.07
N GLU A 603 -11.33 -18.78 -0.40
CA GLU A 603 -12.26 -17.67 -0.16
C GLU A 603 -12.86 -17.10 -1.46
N PHE A 604 -12.11 -17.14 -2.56
CA PHE A 604 -12.56 -16.69 -3.87
C PHE A 604 -13.50 -17.68 -4.58
N LYS A 605 -13.36 -18.99 -4.31
CA LYS A 605 -14.17 -20.05 -4.96
C LYS A 605 -15.48 -20.35 -4.22
N ASP A 606 -15.54 -20.06 -2.92
CA ASP A 606 -16.73 -20.23 -2.07
C ASP A 606 -17.69 -19.06 -2.24
#